data_86e8118954370df0bdc9efdac56466d9
#
_entry.id   86e8118954370df0bdc9efdac56466d9
#
_cell.length_a   1.000
_cell.length_b   1.000
_cell.length_c   1.000
_cell.angle_alpha   90.00
_cell.angle_beta   90.00
_cell.angle_gamma   90.00
#
_symmetry.space_group_name_H-M   'P 1'
#
loop_
_entity.id
_entity.type
_entity.pdbx_description
1 polymer ?
#
loop_
_entity_poly.entity_id
_entity_poly.type
_entity_poly.pdbx_seq_one_letter_code
_entity_poly.pdbx_strand_id
1 'polypeptide(L)'
;MEICSTSCLISLVFFIATIYKFISLDKELYHKDFVDLLTEEQLKKYKNIVEERKRICFEGYGMGLVIGIILVIFNVYQKKRKLTRMAMVCIVASTMFIVQYFYYILYPKSDWILLHLNTDEQKKRWLDIYRVMQRSCREGVALGIVGAGALGNIMC
;
A
#
# COMPACT_ATOMS: atom_id res chain seq x y z
N MET A 1 19.70 2.09 -27.31
CA MET A 1 18.67 3.09 -26.88
C MET A 1 17.26 2.52 -26.77
N GLU A 2 16.87 1.51 -27.51
CA GLU A 2 15.51 0.93 -27.50
C GLU A 2 15.18 0.12 -26.23
N ILE A 3 16.13 -0.64 -25.70
CA ILE A 3 15.92 -1.48 -24.49
C ILE A 3 15.60 -0.61 -23.25
N CYS A 4 16.23 0.54 -23.15
CA CYS A 4 15.98 1.46 -22.01
C CYS A 4 14.56 2.07 -22.07
N SER A 5 14.07 2.36 -23.26
CA SER A 5 12.72 2.90 -23.48
C SER A 5 11.63 1.86 -23.15
N THR A 6 11.79 0.62 -23.62
CA THR A 6 10.84 -0.49 -23.35
C THR A 6 10.75 -0.83 -21.87
N SER A 7 11.87 -0.90 -21.16
CA SER A 7 11.87 -1.17 -19.72
C SER A 7 11.20 -0.06 -18.91
N CYS A 8 11.40 1.21 -19.30
CA CYS A 8 10.73 2.36 -18.68
C CYS A 8 9.21 2.28 -18.86
N LEU A 9 8.75 1.92 -20.04
CA LEU A 9 7.33 1.77 -20.38
C LEU A 9 6.69 0.62 -19.60
N ILE A 10 7.37 -0.52 -19.50
CA ILE A 10 6.95 -1.67 -18.69
C ILE A 10 6.80 -1.26 -17.22
N SER A 11 7.79 -0.58 -16.64
CA SER A 11 7.74 -0.10 -15.27
C SER A 11 6.58 0.86 -15.02
N LEU A 12 6.29 1.76 -15.95
CA LEU A 12 5.17 2.69 -15.87
C LEU A 12 3.83 1.93 -15.83
N VAL A 13 3.66 0.90 -16.69
CA VAL A 13 2.46 0.06 -16.71
C VAL A 13 2.27 -0.65 -15.38
N PHE A 14 3.32 -1.25 -14.81
CA PHE A 14 3.24 -1.90 -13.51
C PHE A 14 2.92 -0.92 -12.37
N PHE A 15 3.46 0.29 -12.43
CA PHE A 15 3.17 1.33 -11.45
C PHE A 15 1.70 1.77 -11.52
N ILE A 16 1.17 2.00 -12.73
CA ILE A 16 -0.24 2.32 -12.94
C ILE A 16 -1.14 1.17 -12.46
N ALA A 17 -0.80 -0.07 -12.78
CA ALA A 17 -1.55 -1.25 -12.34
C ALA A 17 -1.58 -1.37 -10.81
N THR A 18 -0.48 -1.06 -10.13
CA THR A 18 -0.40 -1.05 -8.66
C THR A 18 -1.33 0.03 -8.07
N ILE A 19 -1.28 1.25 -8.61
CA ILE A 19 -2.17 2.35 -8.18
C ILE A 19 -3.64 1.96 -8.41
N TYR A 20 -3.96 1.40 -9.58
CA TYR A 20 -5.32 0.95 -9.88
C TYR A 20 -5.83 -0.10 -8.87
N LYS A 21 -4.98 -1.07 -8.49
CA LYS A 21 -5.31 -2.06 -7.47
C LYS A 21 -5.61 -1.42 -6.11
N PHE A 22 -4.84 -0.41 -5.69
CA PHE A 22 -5.12 0.31 -4.45
C PHE A 22 -6.44 1.09 -4.47
N ILE A 23 -6.75 1.76 -5.58
CA ILE A 23 -8.02 2.47 -5.74
C ILE A 23 -9.21 1.50 -5.80
N SER A 24 -9.03 0.34 -6.45
CA SER A 24 -10.06 -0.70 -6.54
C SER A 24 -10.40 -1.29 -5.16
N LEU A 25 -9.44 -1.35 -4.24
CA LEU A 25 -9.64 -1.86 -2.89
C LEU A 25 -10.72 -1.09 -2.10
N ASP A 26 -10.83 0.23 -2.32
CA ASP A 26 -11.87 1.05 -1.69
C ASP A 26 -13.29 0.62 -2.10
N LYS A 27 -13.46 0.19 -3.36
CA LYS A 27 -14.76 -0.31 -3.84
C LYS A 27 -15.12 -1.66 -3.23
N GLU A 28 -14.13 -2.52 -3.02
CA GLU A 28 -14.32 -3.84 -2.39
C GLU A 28 -14.66 -3.71 -0.90
N LEU A 29 -14.05 -2.76 -0.19
CA LEU A 29 -14.33 -2.50 1.23
C LEU A 29 -15.78 -2.07 1.47
N TYR A 30 -16.38 -1.35 0.53
CA TYR A 30 -17.77 -0.89 0.61
C TYR A 30 -18.71 -1.71 -0.30
N HIS A 31 -18.47 -3.03 -0.40
CA HIS A 31 -19.34 -3.91 -1.18
C HIS A 31 -20.77 -3.83 -0.66
N LYS A 32 -21.72 -3.53 -1.55
CA LYS A 32 -23.13 -3.29 -1.20
C LYS A 32 -23.72 -4.44 -0.39
N ASP A 33 -23.47 -5.68 -0.83
CA ASP A 33 -24.02 -6.87 -0.19
C ASP A 33 -23.61 -7.03 1.29
N PHE A 34 -22.44 -6.52 1.68
CA PHE A 34 -22.00 -6.52 3.07
C PHE A 34 -22.58 -5.34 3.85
N VAL A 35 -22.57 -4.17 3.25
CA VAL A 35 -23.08 -2.94 3.87
C VAL A 35 -24.57 -3.05 4.16
N ASP A 36 -25.34 -3.66 3.25
CA ASP A 36 -26.80 -3.85 3.38
C ASP A 36 -27.15 -4.86 4.49
N LEU A 37 -26.23 -5.73 4.88
CA LEU A 37 -26.41 -6.67 6.01
C LEU A 37 -26.09 -6.05 7.37
N LEU A 38 -25.48 -4.86 7.42
CA LEU A 38 -25.12 -4.18 8.65
C LEU A 38 -26.26 -3.31 9.18
N THR A 39 -26.43 -3.31 10.49
CA THR A 39 -27.29 -2.32 11.14
C THR A 39 -26.63 -0.93 11.06
N GLU A 40 -27.41 0.14 11.20
CA GLU A 40 -26.86 1.51 11.15
C GLU A 40 -25.74 1.74 12.16
N GLU A 41 -25.84 1.16 13.36
CA GLU A 41 -24.81 1.23 14.36
C GLU A 41 -23.53 0.49 13.94
N GLN A 42 -23.67 -0.73 13.42
CA GLN A 42 -22.55 -1.52 12.90
C GLN A 42 -21.89 -0.82 11.70
N LEU A 43 -22.68 -0.21 10.82
CA LEU A 43 -22.17 0.54 9.67
C LEU A 43 -21.35 1.76 10.11
N LYS A 44 -21.81 2.48 11.12
CA LYS A 44 -21.06 3.61 11.68
C LYS A 44 -19.72 3.17 12.26
N LYS A 45 -19.71 2.09 13.04
CA LYS A 45 -18.46 1.50 13.58
C LYS A 45 -17.53 1.03 12.46
N TYR A 46 -18.08 0.38 11.43
CA TYR A 46 -17.32 -0.07 10.26
C TYR A 46 -16.62 1.08 9.54
N LYS A 47 -17.34 2.18 9.28
CA LYS A 47 -16.75 3.37 8.65
C LYS A 47 -15.61 3.95 9.50
N ASN A 48 -15.80 4.07 10.80
CA ASN A 48 -14.77 4.58 11.70
C ASN A 48 -13.51 3.70 11.68
N ILE A 49 -13.68 2.36 11.70
CA ILE A 49 -12.56 1.42 11.59
C ILE A 49 -11.82 1.58 10.27
N VAL A 50 -12.54 1.69 9.15
CA VAL A 50 -11.93 1.87 7.83
C VAL A 50 -11.16 3.18 7.74
N GLU A 51 -11.72 4.28 8.27
CA GLU A 51 -11.05 5.59 8.32
C GLU A 51 -9.79 5.54 9.18
N GLU A 52 -9.85 4.88 10.35
CA GLU A 52 -8.67 4.66 11.19
C GLU A 52 -7.56 3.93 10.44
N ARG A 53 -7.91 2.83 9.72
CA ARG A 53 -6.93 2.07 8.93
C ARG A 53 -6.30 2.90 7.81
N LYS A 54 -7.12 3.70 7.12
CA LYS A 54 -6.63 4.63 6.09
C LYS A 54 -5.67 5.66 6.70
N ARG A 55 -6.04 6.27 7.82
CA ARG A 55 -5.19 7.24 8.51
C ARG A 55 -3.84 6.64 8.90
N ILE A 56 -3.83 5.46 9.54
CA ILE A 56 -2.60 4.76 9.92
C ILE A 56 -1.72 4.50 8.68
N CYS A 57 -2.33 4.10 7.57
CA CYS A 57 -1.62 3.87 6.32
C CYS A 57 -0.95 5.14 5.78
N PHE A 58 -1.68 6.27 5.76
CA PHE A 58 -1.15 7.56 5.31
C PHE A 58 -0.06 8.11 6.23
N GLU A 59 -0.22 7.97 7.55
CA GLU A 59 0.81 8.35 8.53
C GLU A 59 2.10 7.55 8.30
N GLY A 60 1.99 6.24 8.05
CA GLY A 60 3.13 5.39 7.72
C GLY A 60 3.86 5.82 6.44
N TYR A 61 3.13 6.19 5.39
CA TYR A 61 3.71 6.75 4.17
C TYR A 61 4.41 8.09 4.42
N GLY A 62 3.79 8.98 5.19
CA GLY A 62 4.39 10.28 5.57
C GLY A 62 5.69 10.11 6.33
N MET A 63 5.71 9.24 7.35
CA MET A 63 6.93 8.93 8.11
C MET A 63 8.01 8.31 7.22
N GLY A 64 7.64 7.36 6.36
CA GLY A 64 8.56 6.72 5.45
C GLY A 64 9.18 7.70 4.45
N LEU A 65 8.41 8.66 3.96
CA LEU A 65 8.90 9.74 3.09
C LEU A 65 9.95 10.60 3.80
N VAL A 66 9.67 11.05 5.02
CA VAL A 66 10.61 11.86 5.81
C VAL A 66 11.91 11.11 6.07
N ILE A 67 11.83 9.86 6.51
CA ILE A 67 13.02 9.02 6.76
C ILE A 67 13.79 8.78 5.46
N GLY A 68 13.11 8.51 4.35
CA GLY A 68 13.74 8.32 3.04
C GLY A 68 14.52 9.56 2.57
N ILE A 69 13.96 10.76 2.75
CA ILE A 69 14.65 12.03 2.44
C ILE A 69 15.88 12.20 3.34
N ILE A 70 15.77 11.95 4.63
CA ILE A 70 16.90 12.03 5.58
C ILE A 70 18.02 11.08 5.15
N LEU A 71 17.68 9.84 4.75
CA LEU A 71 18.68 8.88 4.27
C LEU A 71 19.40 9.35 3.00
N VAL A 72 18.69 9.96 2.06
CA VAL A 72 19.31 10.54 0.85
C VAL A 72 20.25 11.67 1.23
N ILE A 73 19.81 12.61 2.06
CA ILE A 73 20.63 13.73 2.55
C ILE A 73 21.90 13.19 3.23
N PHE A 74 21.76 12.23 4.14
CA PHE A 74 22.88 11.62 4.85
C PHE A 74 23.90 10.97 3.90
N ASN A 75 23.43 10.22 2.89
CA ASN A 75 24.33 9.58 1.91
C ASN A 75 25.07 10.60 1.04
N VAL A 76 24.37 11.67 0.62
CA VAL A 76 24.98 12.71 -0.21
C VAL A 76 26.01 13.54 0.57
N TYR A 77 25.66 13.97 1.78
CA TYR A 77 26.52 14.89 2.56
C TYR A 77 27.64 14.17 3.32
N GLN A 78 27.34 13.06 4.02
CA GLN A 78 28.32 12.39 4.85
C GLN A 78 29.23 11.45 4.07
N LYS A 79 28.67 10.65 3.16
CA LYS A 79 29.45 9.66 2.41
C LYS A 79 30.02 10.20 1.10
N LYS A 80 29.77 11.47 0.76
CA LYS A 80 30.17 12.12 -0.49
C LYS A 80 29.91 11.27 -1.74
N ARG A 81 28.89 10.39 -1.68
CA ARG A 81 28.53 9.54 -2.80
C ARG A 81 27.77 10.37 -3.85
N LYS A 82 28.23 10.32 -5.09
CA LYS A 82 27.48 10.84 -6.23
C LYS A 82 26.32 9.89 -6.54
N LEU A 83 25.19 10.07 -5.87
CA LEU A 83 23.98 9.32 -6.17
C LEU A 83 23.34 9.85 -7.46
N THR A 84 22.97 8.96 -8.36
CA THR A 84 22.16 9.32 -9.52
C THR A 84 20.74 9.70 -9.06
N ARG A 85 20.03 10.52 -9.84
CA ARG A 85 18.65 10.91 -9.52
C ARG A 85 17.75 9.69 -9.29
N MET A 86 17.92 8.66 -10.10
CA MET A 86 17.15 7.39 -9.97
C MET A 86 17.48 6.68 -8.67
N ALA A 87 18.75 6.58 -8.27
CA ALA A 87 19.12 5.97 -7.00
C ALA A 87 18.49 6.70 -5.80
N MET A 88 18.41 8.02 -5.83
CA MET A 88 17.74 8.81 -4.79
C MET A 88 16.24 8.46 -4.70
N VAL A 89 15.55 8.41 -5.84
CA VAL A 89 14.13 8.03 -5.90
C VAL A 89 13.91 6.60 -5.39
N CYS A 90 14.76 5.65 -5.79
CA CYS A 90 14.67 4.26 -5.31
C CYS A 90 14.87 4.15 -3.80
N ILE A 91 15.82 4.87 -3.22
CA ILE A 91 16.04 4.88 -1.76
C ILE A 91 14.80 5.41 -1.04
N VAL A 92 14.27 6.55 -1.49
CA VAL A 92 13.07 7.15 -0.87
C VAL A 92 11.88 6.21 -0.99
N ALA A 93 11.59 5.70 -2.20
CA ALA A 93 10.46 4.82 -2.44
C ALA A 93 10.55 3.53 -1.62
N SER A 94 11.70 2.86 -1.63
CA SER A 94 11.89 1.62 -0.86
C SER A 94 11.73 1.86 0.65
N THR A 95 12.33 2.94 1.16
CA THR A 95 12.21 3.30 2.59
C THR A 95 10.74 3.60 2.94
N MET A 96 10.04 4.33 2.08
CA MET A 96 8.65 4.69 2.30
C MET A 96 7.76 3.44 2.41
N PHE A 97 7.92 2.45 1.52
CA PHE A 97 7.16 1.20 1.58
C PHE A 97 7.51 0.34 2.80
N ILE A 98 8.80 0.23 3.14
CA ILE A 98 9.25 -0.56 4.29
C ILE A 98 8.70 0.05 5.59
N VAL A 99 8.86 1.37 5.77
CA VAL A 99 8.37 2.05 6.97
C VAL A 99 6.86 1.98 7.07
N GLN A 100 6.13 2.21 5.98
CA GLN A 100 4.67 2.09 5.93
C GLN A 100 4.21 0.70 6.34
N TYR A 101 4.85 -0.35 5.83
CA TYR A 101 4.50 -1.74 6.15
C TYR A 101 4.67 -2.03 7.64
N PHE A 102 5.83 -1.72 8.21
CA PHE A 102 6.09 -1.94 9.63
C PHE A 102 5.22 -1.04 10.52
N TYR A 103 5.06 0.22 10.16
CA TYR A 103 4.18 1.14 10.88
C TYR A 103 2.75 0.60 10.93
N TYR A 104 2.21 0.18 9.78
CA TYR A 104 0.86 -0.37 9.71
C TYR A 104 0.69 -1.65 10.56
N ILE A 105 1.67 -2.55 10.58
CA ILE A 105 1.59 -3.79 11.37
C ILE A 105 1.72 -3.52 12.88
N LEU A 106 2.68 -2.69 13.27
CA LEU A 106 3.01 -2.46 14.66
C LEU A 106 2.06 -1.48 15.35
N TYR A 107 1.38 -0.62 14.59
CA TYR A 107 0.46 0.35 15.16
C TYR A 107 -0.73 -0.37 15.86
N PRO A 108 -1.02 -0.04 17.13
CA PRO A 108 -2.15 -0.63 17.84
C PRO A 108 -3.47 -0.21 17.18
N LYS A 109 -4.31 -1.18 16.86
CA LYS A 109 -5.63 -0.97 16.27
C LYS A 109 -6.66 -0.86 17.39
N SER A 110 -7.52 0.17 17.33
CA SER A 110 -8.49 0.44 18.40
C SER A 110 -9.61 -0.61 18.43
N ASP A 111 -10.06 -1.07 17.25
CA ASP A 111 -11.21 -1.96 17.15
C ASP A 111 -11.15 -2.89 15.93
N TRP A 112 -11.95 -3.96 15.98
CA TRP A 112 -12.08 -4.96 14.93
C TRP A 112 -13.55 -5.19 14.61
N ILE A 113 -13.95 -4.99 13.36
CA ILE A 113 -15.35 -5.16 12.94
C ILE A 113 -15.89 -6.55 13.28
N LEU A 114 -15.05 -7.58 13.27
CA LEU A 114 -15.45 -8.96 13.57
C LEU A 114 -16.09 -9.11 14.96
N LEU A 115 -15.69 -8.27 15.93
CA LEU A 115 -16.25 -8.27 17.28
C LEU A 115 -17.68 -7.71 17.35
N HIS A 116 -18.10 -6.99 16.31
CA HIS A 116 -19.42 -6.35 16.22
C HIS A 116 -20.37 -7.07 15.27
N LEU A 117 -19.92 -8.13 14.61
CA LEU A 117 -20.76 -8.94 13.72
C LEU A 117 -21.50 -10.02 14.52
N ASN A 118 -22.84 -9.97 14.49
CA ASN A 118 -23.68 -10.84 15.28
C ASN A 118 -24.12 -12.09 14.52
N THR A 119 -24.24 -12.04 13.18
CA THR A 119 -24.73 -13.15 12.37
C THR A 119 -23.61 -13.87 11.64
N ASP A 120 -23.78 -15.16 11.42
CA ASP A 120 -22.80 -15.96 10.66
C ASP A 120 -22.74 -15.55 9.19
N GLU A 121 -23.82 -15.01 8.65
CA GLU A 121 -23.85 -14.47 7.29
C GLU A 121 -22.95 -13.22 7.17
N GLN A 122 -23.06 -12.29 8.10
CA GLN A 122 -22.18 -11.11 8.17
C GLN A 122 -20.70 -11.52 8.27
N LYS A 123 -20.39 -12.54 9.11
CA LYS A 123 -19.02 -13.04 9.26
C LYS A 123 -18.47 -13.67 7.97
N LYS A 124 -19.31 -14.48 7.28
CA LYS A 124 -18.93 -15.07 5.98
C LYS A 124 -18.65 -14.00 4.93
N ARG A 125 -19.54 -13.02 4.79
CA ARG A 125 -19.36 -11.91 3.83
C ARG A 125 -18.10 -11.08 4.15
N TRP A 126 -17.86 -10.79 5.43
CA TRP A 126 -16.62 -10.14 5.84
C TRP A 126 -15.38 -10.96 5.49
N LEU A 127 -15.41 -12.26 5.70
CA LEU A 127 -14.31 -13.15 5.35
C LEU A 127 -14.01 -13.15 3.84
N ASP A 128 -15.04 -13.09 3.01
CA ASP A 128 -14.88 -13.01 1.55
C ASP A 128 -14.21 -11.69 1.15
N ILE A 129 -14.65 -10.55 1.71
CA ILE A 129 -14.01 -9.24 1.51
C ILE A 129 -12.54 -9.29 1.96
N TYR A 130 -12.26 -9.86 3.13
CA TYR A 130 -10.91 -9.99 3.66
C TYR A 130 -10.01 -10.83 2.74
N ARG A 131 -10.52 -11.93 2.18
CA ARG A 131 -9.79 -12.75 1.20
C ARG A 131 -9.47 -11.99 -0.09
N VAL A 132 -10.42 -11.19 -0.58
CA VAL A 132 -10.21 -10.35 -1.75
C VAL A 132 -9.15 -9.28 -1.47
N MET A 133 -9.22 -8.62 -0.31
CA MET A 133 -8.20 -7.66 0.11
C MET A 133 -6.80 -8.29 0.20
N GLN A 134 -6.68 -9.47 0.82
CA GLN A 134 -5.40 -10.19 0.90
C GLN A 134 -4.85 -10.55 -0.49
N ARG A 135 -5.72 -10.99 -1.40
CA ARG A 135 -5.33 -11.30 -2.78
C ARG A 135 -4.84 -10.05 -3.49
N SER A 136 -5.60 -8.96 -3.45
CA SER A 136 -5.24 -7.69 -4.07
C SER A 136 -3.92 -7.12 -3.53
N CYS A 137 -3.69 -7.24 -2.22
CA CYS A 137 -2.44 -6.82 -1.60
C CYS A 137 -1.25 -7.65 -2.11
N ARG A 138 -1.38 -8.98 -2.17
CA ARG A 138 -0.33 -9.86 -2.71
C ARG A 138 -0.03 -9.60 -4.18
N GLU A 139 -1.07 -9.40 -4.99
CA GLU A 139 -0.93 -9.03 -6.40
C GLU A 139 -0.24 -7.68 -6.56
N GLY A 140 -0.60 -6.68 -5.74
CA GLY A 140 0.05 -5.37 -5.73
C GLY A 140 1.53 -5.45 -5.39
N VAL A 141 1.90 -6.23 -4.36
CA VAL A 141 3.31 -6.47 -3.98
C VAL A 141 4.07 -7.17 -5.11
N ALA A 142 3.49 -8.22 -5.71
CA ALA A 142 4.11 -8.93 -6.83
C ALA A 142 4.35 -8.01 -8.04
N LEU A 143 3.35 -7.20 -8.41
CA LEU A 143 3.46 -6.20 -9.46
C LEU A 143 4.54 -5.16 -9.14
N GLY A 144 4.61 -4.71 -7.88
CA GLY A 144 5.64 -3.78 -7.41
C GLY A 144 7.06 -4.34 -7.53
N ILE A 145 7.26 -5.62 -7.18
CA ILE A 145 8.57 -6.31 -7.32
C ILE A 145 8.97 -6.42 -8.80
N VAL A 146 8.04 -6.82 -9.67
CA VAL A 146 8.31 -6.91 -11.12
C VAL A 146 8.63 -5.54 -11.71
N GLY A 147 7.85 -4.50 -11.33
CA GLY A 147 8.10 -3.11 -11.73
C GLY A 147 9.47 -2.61 -11.28
N ALA A 148 9.86 -2.89 -10.04
CA ALA A 148 11.17 -2.52 -9.50
C ALA A 148 12.31 -3.27 -10.21
N GLY A 149 12.13 -4.56 -10.51
CA GLY A 149 13.10 -5.35 -11.29
C GLY A 149 13.29 -4.80 -12.72
N ALA A 150 12.19 -4.40 -13.38
CA ALA A 150 12.26 -3.78 -14.69
C ALA A 150 12.99 -2.42 -14.64
N LEU A 151 12.77 -1.61 -13.60
CA LEU A 151 13.51 -0.36 -13.37
C LEU A 151 15.00 -0.61 -13.13
N GLY A 152 15.35 -1.65 -12.38
CA GLY A 152 16.76 -2.02 -12.12
C GLY A 152 17.55 -2.28 -13.41
N ASN A 153 16.94 -2.90 -14.42
CA ASN A 153 17.57 -3.14 -15.72
C ASN A 153 17.80 -1.87 -16.56
N ILE A 154 17.14 -0.74 -16.22
CA ILE A 154 17.33 0.55 -16.91
C ILE A 154 18.57 1.27 -16.37
N MET A 155 19.01 0.91 -15.17
CA MET A 155 20.13 1.57 -14.49
C MET A 155 21.52 1.05 -14.96
N CYS A 156 21.54 0.06 -15.83
CA CYS A 156 22.74 -0.37 -16.52
C CYS A 156 23.01 0.49 -17.75
#